data_ea7cfe28aac120fdc39d331af547bdd1
#
_entry.id   ea7cfe28aac120fdc39d331af547bdd1
#
_cell.length_a   1.000
_cell.length_b   1.000
_cell.length_c   1.000
_cell.angle_alpha   90.00
_cell.angle_beta   90.00
_cell.angle_gamma   90.00
#
_symmetry.space_group_name_H-M   'P 1'
#
loop_
_entity.id
_entity.type
_entity.pdbx_description
1 polymer ?
#
loop_
_entity_poly.entity_id
_entity_poly.type
_entity_poly.pdbx_seq_one_letter_code
_entity_poly.pdbx_strand_id
1 'polypeptide(L)'
;MWRTGIHQEPFTPVPVDQLANLSSLRQKTTDEEFAQAYNAALEIVTPLADLPLEEQLYGVAVAIRDIVDRGVSYSMTEEHYNDPYGFFVNNVASCAGSTRATGLCLSILGIPYEHVNENQWSHQWCRVNVGGMYWICDAYGLYCGPEPAPYAH
;
A
#
# COMPACT_ATOMS: atom_id res chain seq x y z
N MET A 1 11.58 -29.93 13.37
CA MET A 1 11.66 -29.16 13.20
C MET A 1 12.07 -28.56 13.26
N TRP A 2 11.94 -28.75 13.31
CA TRP A 2 12.08 -27.84 13.30
C TRP A 2 12.14 -27.07 12.98
N ARG A 3 11.83 -27.04 13.00
CA ARG A 3 11.75 -26.16 12.73
C ARG A 3 11.97 -25.63 13.02
N THR A 4 12.06 -26.16 13.14
CA THR A 4 12.05 -25.40 13.34
C THR A 4 12.22 -24.76 13.28
N GLY A 5 11.98 -25.82 14.19
CA GLY A 5 11.90 -25.02 14.48
C GLY A 5 12.13 -24.13 14.34
N ILE A 6 11.75 -24.23 14.30
CA ILE A 6 12.23 -22.99 13.78
C ILE A 6 11.49 -21.88 14.40
N HIS A 7 12.21 -21.04 15.01
CA HIS A 7 11.63 -19.83 15.50
C HIS A 7 11.54 -18.80 14.42
N GLN A 8 10.31 -18.39 14.11
CA GLN A 8 10.14 -17.17 13.37
C GLN A 8 10.13 -16.03 14.35
N GLU A 9 10.85 -14.98 14.05
CA GLU A 9 10.79 -13.76 14.82
C GLU A 9 9.39 -13.19 14.76
N PRO A 10 8.83 -12.67 15.86
CA PRO A 10 7.55 -11.97 15.78
C PRO A 10 7.63 -10.81 14.81
N PHE A 11 6.56 -10.59 14.05
CA PHE A 11 6.49 -9.47 13.13
C PHE A 11 6.58 -8.15 13.89
N THR A 12 7.54 -7.31 13.50
CA THR A 12 7.70 -5.98 14.05
C THR A 12 7.37 -4.96 12.96
N PRO A 13 6.19 -4.36 13.01
CA PRO A 13 5.83 -3.36 12.00
C PRO A 13 6.72 -2.13 12.13
N VAL A 14 7.00 -1.49 11.00
CA VAL A 14 7.71 -0.22 11.02
C VAL A 14 6.81 0.83 11.68
N PRO A 15 7.26 1.50 12.72
CA PRO A 15 6.41 2.49 13.41
C PRO A 15 6.18 3.74 12.56
N VAL A 16 5.14 4.48 12.90
CA VAL A 16 4.69 5.65 12.12
C VAL A 16 5.83 6.61 11.82
N ASP A 17 6.63 6.97 12.82
CA ASP A 17 7.66 7.98 12.66
C ASP A 17 8.88 7.49 11.89
N GLN A 18 8.94 6.21 11.54
CA GLN A 18 10.04 5.63 10.77
C GLN A 18 9.62 5.15 9.38
N LEU A 19 8.38 5.40 9.00
CA LEU A 19 7.90 4.99 7.68
C LEU A 19 8.64 5.73 6.58
N ALA A 20 9.04 4.98 5.55
CA ALA A 20 9.56 5.59 4.33
C ALA A 20 8.43 6.39 3.67
N ASN A 21 8.77 7.53 3.09
CA ASN A 21 7.81 8.41 2.41
C ASN A 21 6.71 8.94 3.32
N LEU A 22 6.99 9.08 4.61
CA LEU A 22 5.99 9.49 5.60
C LEU A 22 5.25 10.76 5.18
N SER A 23 5.98 11.76 4.72
CA SER A 23 5.39 13.04 4.32
C SER A 23 4.40 12.86 3.17
N SER A 24 4.77 12.06 2.16
CA SER A 24 3.89 11.74 1.04
C SER A 24 2.67 10.97 1.49
N LEU A 25 2.85 9.99 2.38
CA LEU A 25 1.76 9.16 2.88
C LEU A 25 0.77 9.96 3.72
N ARG A 26 1.27 10.85 4.56
CA ARG A 26 0.41 11.62 5.46
C ARG A 26 -0.41 12.67 4.76
N GLN A 27 0.13 13.31 3.75
CA GLN A 27 -0.50 14.47 3.14
C GLN A 27 -0.91 15.49 4.23
N LYS A 28 -2.17 15.84 4.32
CA LYS A 28 -2.67 16.83 5.27
C LYS A 28 -3.47 16.20 6.42
N THR A 29 -3.30 14.91 6.66
CA THR A 29 -4.00 14.26 7.76
C THR A 29 -3.47 14.73 9.10
N THR A 30 -4.36 14.73 10.11
CA THR A 30 -3.95 14.92 11.50
C THR A 30 -3.27 13.66 12.01
N ASP A 31 -2.62 13.76 13.17
CA ASP A 31 -1.99 12.58 13.78
C ASP A 31 -3.01 11.47 14.05
N GLU A 32 -4.21 11.83 14.51
CA GLU A 32 -5.26 10.86 14.78
C GLU A 32 -5.78 10.20 13.52
N GLU A 33 -5.98 11.00 12.46
CA GLU A 33 -6.43 10.47 11.18
C GLU A 33 -5.41 9.50 10.59
N PHE A 34 -4.14 9.89 10.64
CA PHE A 34 -3.09 9.01 10.11
C PHE A 34 -2.96 7.75 10.95
N ALA A 35 -3.12 7.85 12.27
CA ALA A 35 -3.08 6.68 13.15
C ALA A 35 -4.18 5.68 12.81
N GLN A 36 -5.37 6.17 12.48
CA GLN A 36 -6.47 5.28 12.05
C GLN A 36 -6.15 4.59 10.74
N ALA A 37 -5.58 5.32 9.79
CA ALA A 37 -5.15 4.73 8.52
C ALA A 37 -4.05 3.70 8.75
N TYR A 38 -3.07 4.01 9.58
CA TYR A 38 -1.99 3.10 9.93
C TYR A 38 -2.54 1.80 10.53
N ASN A 39 -3.47 1.91 11.47
CA ASN A 39 -4.05 0.74 12.12
C ASN A 39 -4.82 -0.12 11.13
N ALA A 40 -5.54 0.48 10.19
CA ALA A 40 -6.25 -0.26 9.16
C ALA A 40 -5.27 -1.01 8.25
N ALA A 41 -4.19 -0.35 7.85
CA ALA A 41 -3.16 -0.98 7.03
C ALA A 41 -2.45 -2.10 7.81
N LEU A 42 -2.21 -1.89 9.10
CA LEU A 42 -1.55 -2.88 9.96
C LEU A 42 -2.36 -4.19 10.01
N GLU A 43 -3.68 -4.10 10.09
CA GLU A 43 -4.54 -5.28 10.07
C GLU A 43 -4.40 -6.06 8.76
N ILE A 44 -4.21 -5.35 7.65
CA ILE A 44 -4.01 -5.99 6.34
C ILE A 44 -2.68 -6.73 6.30
N VAL A 45 -1.61 -6.10 6.75
CA VAL A 45 -0.25 -6.64 6.52
C VAL A 45 0.17 -7.67 7.55
N THR A 46 -0.42 -7.68 8.74
CA THR A 46 -0.03 -8.62 9.78
C THR A 46 -0.09 -10.08 9.31
N PRO A 47 -1.19 -10.54 8.65
CA PRO A 47 -1.21 -11.92 8.15
C PRO A 47 -0.27 -12.18 6.96
N LEU A 48 0.28 -11.12 6.35
CA LEU A 48 1.18 -11.27 5.20
C LEU A 48 2.65 -11.26 5.61
N ALA A 49 2.95 -10.97 6.87
CA ALA A 49 4.30 -10.65 7.32
C ALA A 49 5.31 -11.77 7.09
N ASP A 50 4.87 -13.03 7.14
CA ASP A 50 5.75 -14.20 7.00
C ASP A 50 5.85 -14.72 5.58
N LEU A 51 5.18 -14.09 4.63
CA LEU A 51 5.17 -14.55 3.24
C LEU A 51 6.39 -14.04 2.47
N PRO A 52 6.80 -14.75 1.40
CA PRO A 52 7.81 -14.21 0.49
C PRO A 52 7.40 -12.87 -0.11
N LEU A 53 8.37 -12.09 -0.56
CA LEU A 53 8.12 -10.73 -1.05
C LEU A 53 7.04 -10.66 -2.11
N GLU A 54 7.12 -11.52 -3.14
CA GLU A 54 6.13 -11.49 -4.22
C GLU A 54 4.72 -11.76 -3.71
N GLU A 55 4.59 -12.65 -2.74
CA GLU A 55 3.29 -12.95 -2.15
C GLU A 55 2.80 -11.84 -1.24
N GLN A 56 3.71 -11.12 -0.59
CA GLN A 56 3.34 -9.93 0.17
C GLN A 56 2.79 -8.85 -0.75
N LEU A 57 3.45 -8.62 -1.89
CA LEU A 57 2.98 -7.64 -2.87
C LEU A 57 1.60 -8.00 -3.40
N TYR A 58 1.43 -9.27 -3.77
CA TYR A 58 0.16 -9.75 -4.28
C TYR A 58 -0.94 -9.64 -3.21
N GLY A 59 -0.62 -10.04 -1.98
CA GLY A 59 -1.56 -9.97 -0.86
C GLY A 59 -2.01 -8.55 -0.56
N VAL A 60 -1.09 -7.59 -0.61
CA VAL A 60 -1.44 -6.17 -0.43
C VAL A 60 -2.35 -5.71 -1.56
N ALA A 61 -1.98 -6.01 -2.81
CA ALA A 61 -2.79 -5.59 -3.96
C ALA A 61 -4.20 -6.15 -3.89
N VAL A 62 -4.35 -7.43 -3.54
CA VAL A 62 -5.67 -8.07 -3.41
C VAL A 62 -6.47 -7.44 -2.29
N ALA A 63 -5.86 -7.21 -1.13
CA ALA A 63 -6.56 -6.63 0.02
C ALA A 63 -7.05 -5.22 -0.27
N ILE A 64 -6.22 -4.40 -0.89
CA ILE A 64 -6.60 -3.03 -1.26
C ILE A 64 -7.71 -3.06 -2.33
N ARG A 65 -7.58 -3.94 -3.34
CA ARG A 65 -8.62 -4.07 -4.37
C ARG A 65 -9.94 -4.52 -3.78
N ASP A 66 -9.90 -5.41 -2.81
CA ASP A 66 -11.10 -5.89 -2.14
C ASP A 66 -11.85 -4.73 -1.45
N ILE A 67 -11.10 -3.81 -0.85
CA ILE A 67 -11.69 -2.61 -0.24
C ILE A 67 -12.32 -1.72 -1.30
N VAL A 68 -11.66 -1.54 -2.45
CA VAL A 68 -12.22 -0.77 -3.57
C VAL A 68 -13.54 -1.39 -4.03
N ASP A 69 -13.55 -2.70 -4.21
CA ASP A 69 -14.73 -3.42 -4.70
C ASP A 69 -15.89 -3.39 -3.72
N ARG A 70 -15.59 -3.26 -2.41
CA ARG A 70 -16.64 -3.18 -1.39
C ARG A 70 -17.28 -1.81 -1.27
N GLY A 71 -16.71 -0.78 -1.89
CA GLY A 71 -17.39 0.49 -1.95
C GLY A 71 -16.59 1.75 -1.74
N VAL A 72 -15.36 1.81 -2.24
CA VAL A 72 -14.64 3.08 -2.26
C VAL A 72 -15.12 3.89 -3.47
N SER A 73 -15.59 5.11 -3.21
CA SER A 73 -16.03 6.01 -4.27
C SER A 73 -14.84 6.76 -4.85
N TYR A 74 -14.75 6.78 -6.17
CA TYR A 74 -13.69 7.54 -6.83
C TYR A 74 -13.99 9.03 -6.75
N SER A 75 -13.02 9.81 -6.31
CA SER A 75 -13.14 11.26 -6.25
C SER A 75 -11.77 11.91 -6.37
N MET A 76 -11.76 13.10 -6.96
CA MET A 76 -10.56 13.95 -7.01
C MET A 76 -10.82 15.30 -6.34
N THR A 77 -11.95 15.44 -5.66
CA THR A 77 -12.35 16.72 -5.05
C THR A 77 -12.80 16.58 -3.61
N GLU A 78 -13.20 15.39 -3.17
CA GLU A 78 -13.63 15.18 -1.80
C GLU A 78 -12.45 15.29 -0.86
N GLU A 79 -12.72 15.69 0.39
CA GLU A 79 -11.69 15.75 1.41
C GLU A 79 -11.02 14.37 1.59
N HIS A 80 -9.71 14.34 1.70
CA HIS A 80 -8.91 13.12 1.87
C HIS A 80 -8.90 12.19 0.64
N TYR A 81 -9.24 12.70 -0.54
CA TYR A 81 -9.28 11.88 -1.74
C TYR A 81 -7.92 11.29 -2.11
N ASN A 82 -6.83 11.91 -1.66
CA ASN A 82 -5.48 11.51 -2.05
C ASN A 82 -4.63 10.98 -0.91
N ASP A 83 -5.24 10.59 0.20
CA ASP A 83 -4.49 10.06 1.34
C ASP A 83 -5.10 8.76 1.86
N PRO A 84 -4.33 8.01 2.68
CA PRO A 84 -4.80 6.72 3.17
C PRO A 84 -6.01 6.80 4.10
N TYR A 85 -6.18 7.91 4.80
CA TYR A 85 -7.34 8.07 5.67
C TYR A 85 -8.64 8.08 4.85
N GLY A 86 -8.64 8.83 3.74
CA GLY A 86 -9.79 8.81 2.83
C GLY A 86 -10.09 7.41 2.34
N PHE A 87 -9.07 6.69 1.94
CA PHE A 87 -9.23 5.34 1.42
C PHE A 87 -9.79 4.38 2.48
N PHE A 88 -9.15 4.30 3.64
CA PHE A 88 -9.49 3.29 4.64
C PHE A 88 -10.70 3.65 5.51
N VAL A 89 -10.91 4.92 5.78
CA VAL A 89 -11.91 5.36 6.76
C VAL A 89 -13.12 6.02 6.10
N ASN A 90 -12.87 6.92 5.14
CA ASN A 90 -13.96 7.65 4.49
C ASN A 90 -14.49 6.93 3.25
N ASN A 91 -13.81 5.90 2.78
CA ASN A 91 -14.17 5.13 1.58
C ASN A 91 -14.26 6.01 0.34
N VAL A 92 -13.30 6.92 0.21
CA VAL A 92 -13.20 7.82 -0.93
C VAL A 92 -11.73 7.93 -1.34
N ALA A 93 -11.46 7.84 -2.62
CA ALA A 93 -10.07 7.94 -3.09
C ALA A 93 -9.98 8.11 -4.60
N SER A 94 -8.95 8.84 -5.02
CA SER A 94 -8.46 8.80 -6.40
C SER A 94 -7.45 7.67 -6.54
N CYS A 95 -6.83 7.53 -7.72
CA CYS A 95 -5.73 6.59 -7.87
C CYS A 95 -4.54 6.97 -6.95
N ALA A 96 -4.37 8.26 -6.67
CA ALA A 96 -3.35 8.70 -5.72
C ALA A 96 -3.64 8.21 -4.31
N GLY A 97 -4.90 8.27 -3.88
CA GLY A 97 -5.30 7.77 -2.56
C GLY A 97 -5.11 6.26 -2.43
N SER A 98 -5.51 5.51 -3.45
CA SER A 98 -5.32 4.06 -3.47
C SER A 98 -3.85 3.69 -3.48
N THR A 99 -3.03 4.43 -4.23
CA THR A 99 -1.59 4.19 -4.28
C THR A 99 -0.94 4.47 -2.93
N ARG A 100 -1.35 5.54 -2.25
CA ARG A 100 -0.82 5.84 -0.91
C ARG A 100 -1.29 4.83 0.13
N ALA A 101 -2.50 4.31 0.02
CA ALA A 101 -2.96 3.22 0.88
C ALA A 101 -2.10 1.97 0.67
N THR A 102 -1.82 1.63 -0.59
CA THR A 102 -0.92 0.52 -0.93
C THR A 102 0.48 0.77 -0.37
N GLY A 103 1.00 1.98 -0.59
CA GLY A 103 2.33 2.36 -0.10
C GLY A 103 2.44 2.32 1.42
N LEU A 104 1.39 2.67 2.13
CA LEU A 104 1.37 2.58 3.58
C LEU A 104 1.53 1.13 4.02
N CYS A 105 0.80 0.21 3.39
CA CYS A 105 0.95 -1.22 3.67
C CYS A 105 2.39 -1.70 3.42
N LEU A 106 2.97 -1.32 2.27
CA LEU A 106 4.34 -1.72 1.95
C LEU A 106 5.34 -1.14 2.95
N SER A 107 5.15 0.12 3.34
CA SER A 107 6.02 0.78 4.30
C SER A 107 6.00 0.10 5.67
N ILE A 108 4.84 -0.32 6.13
CA ILE A 108 4.71 -1.02 7.42
C ILE A 108 5.44 -2.36 7.37
N LEU A 109 5.41 -3.04 6.23
CA LEU A 109 6.15 -4.29 6.03
C LEU A 109 7.65 -4.06 5.86
N GLY A 110 8.08 -2.82 5.70
CA GLY A 110 9.49 -2.51 5.47
C GLY A 110 9.93 -2.71 4.03
N ILE A 111 9.00 -2.71 3.09
CA ILE A 111 9.29 -2.90 1.66
C ILE A 111 9.50 -1.54 1.00
N PRO A 112 10.70 -1.23 0.52
CA PRO A 112 10.92 0.03 -0.21
C PRO A 112 10.12 0.05 -1.51
N TYR A 113 9.60 1.21 -1.87
CA TYR A 113 8.83 1.37 -3.10
C TYR A 113 8.95 2.79 -3.62
N GLU A 114 8.56 2.97 -4.88
CA GLU A 114 8.42 4.29 -5.50
C GLU A 114 6.95 4.52 -5.83
N HIS A 115 6.48 5.73 -5.61
CA HIS A 115 5.15 6.16 -6.02
C HIS A 115 5.26 6.71 -7.45
N VAL A 116 4.88 5.93 -8.43
CA VAL A 116 5.03 6.30 -9.85
C VAL A 116 3.98 7.34 -10.21
N ASN A 117 4.40 8.37 -10.93
CA ASN A 117 3.56 9.48 -11.40
C ASN A 117 2.92 10.28 -10.26
N GLU A 118 3.56 10.35 -9.12
CA GLU A 118 3.07 11.11 -7.97
C GLU A 118 2.80 12.56 -8.38
N ASN A 119 1.63 13.07 -7.98
CA ASN A 119 1.18 14.44 -8.27
C ASN A 119 1.00 14.73 -9.78
N GLN A 120 0.78 13.69 -10.57
CA GLN A 120 0.54 13.83 -12.00
C GLN A 120 -0.87 13.36 -12.34
N TRP A 121 -1.34 13.74 -13.53
CA TRP A 121 -2.67 13.36 -14.01
C TRP A 121 -2.72 11.93 -14.56
N SER A 122 -1.55 11.29 -14.71
CA SER A 122 -1.46 9.92 -15.18
C SER A 122 -1.83 8.94 -14.07
N HIS A 123 -2.19 7.71 -14.46
CA HIS A 123 -2.44 6.64 -13.51
C HIS A 123 -1.23 6.43 -12.61
N GLN A 124 -1.47 6.12 -11.35
CA GLN A 124 -0.42 5.99 -10.34
C GLN A 124 -0.41 4.59 -9.74
N TRP A 125 0.78 4.13 -9.38
CA TRP A 125 0.96 2.82 -8.74
C TRP A 125 2.23 2.81 -7.92
N CYS A 126 2.42 1.72 -7.13
CA CYS A 126 3.65 1.50 -6.39
C CYS A 126 4.57 0.60 -7.21
N ARG A 127 5.85 0.98 -7.28
CA ARG A 127 6.89 0.20 -7.97
C ARG A 127 7.86 -0.34 -6.93
N VAL A 128 8.16 -1.63 -7.01
CA VAL A 128 9.03 -2.33 -6.05
C VAL A 128 10.14 -3.05 -6.81
N ASN A 129 11.36 -2.99 -6.30
CA ASN A 129 12.47 -3.77 -6.87
C ASN A 129 12.41 -5.18 -6.27
N VAL A 130 12.22 -6.17 -7.13
CA VAL A 130 12.16 -7.57 -6.74
C VAL A 130 13.33 -8.30 -7.42
N GLY A 131 14.42 -8.49 -6.67
CA GLY A 131 15.59 -9.21 -7.19
C GLY A 131 16.25 -8.55 -8.40
N GLY A 132 16.22 -7.22 -8.46
CA GLY A 132 16.81 -6.47 -9.57
C GLY A 132 15.86 -6.18 -10.71
N MET A 133 14.62 -6.63 -10.62
CA MET A 133 13.58 -6.37 -11.62
C MET A 133 12.49 -5.52 -10.98
N TYR A 134 12.01 -4.51 -11.68
CA TYR A 134 10.90 -3.70 -11.16
C TYR A 134 9.57 -4.41 -11.33
N TRP A 135 8.82 -4.42 -10.23
CA TRP A 135 7.45 -4.94 -10.18
C TRP A 135 6.49 -3.81 -9.91
N ILE A 136 5.28 -3.97 -10.44
CA ILE A 136 4.16 -3.06 -10.18
C ILE A 136 3.28 -3.69 -9.12
N CYS A 137 2.89 -2.90 -8.11
CA CYS A 137 1.88 -3.28 -7.16
C CYS A 137 0.76 -2.24 -7.29
N ASP A 138 -0.29 -2.59 -7.99
CA ASP A 138 -1.37 -1.67 -8.34
C ASP A 138 -2.73 -2.34 -8.13
N ALA A 139 -3.33 -2.04 -7.00
CA ALA A 139 -4.64 -2.59 -6.67
C ALA A 139 -5.74 -2.00 -7.55
N TYR A 140 -5.66 -0.71 -7.84
CA TYR A 140 -6.71 -0.04 -8.59
C TYR A 140 -6.75 -0.49 -10.06
N GLY A 141 -5.58 -0.68 -10.67
CA GLY A 141 -5.47 -1.20 -12.03
C GLY A 141 -5.49 -2.73 -12.10
N LEU A 142 -5.56 -3.41 -10.96
CA LEU A 142 -5.59 -4.87 -10.90
C LEU A 142 -4.35 -5.52 -11.52
N TYR A 143 -3.18 -5.05 -11.14
CA TYR A 143 -1.97 -5.68 -11.61
C TYR A 143 -0.92 -5.77 -10.51
N CYS A 144 -0.38 -6.96 -10.32
CA CYS A 144 0.78 -7.18 -9.47
C CYS A 144 1.71 -8.13 -10.21
N GLY A 145 2.89 -7.63 -10.57
CA GLY A 145 3.85 -8.42 -11.32
C GLY A 145 4.91 -7.56 -11.97
N PRO A 146 5.81 -8.19 -12.77
CA PRO A 146 6.90 -7.46 -13.42
C PRO A 146 6.42 -6.40 -14.39
N GLU A 147 7.21 -5.32 -14.52
CA GLU A 147 6.96 -4.31 -15.55
C GLU A 147 7.24 -4.87 -16.93
N PRO A 148 6.54 -4.37 -17.95
CA PRO A 148 5.48 -3.36 -17.90
C PRO A 148 4.12 -3.96 -17.61
N ALA A 149 3.22 -3.13 -17.07
CA ALA A 149 1.83 -3.55 -16.89
C ALA A 149 1.14 -3.61 -18.26
N PRO A 150 0.16 -4.53 -18.42
CA PRO A 150 -0.55 -4.64 -19.71
C PRO A 150 -1.27 -3.35 -20.14
N TYR A 151 -1.63 -2.50 -19.19
CA TYR A 151 -2.35 -1.26 -19.46
C TYR A 151 -1.43 -0.04 -19.52
N ALA A 152 -0.16 -0.19 -19.18
CA ALA A 152 0.79 0.93 -19.11
C ALA A 152 1.57 1.00 -20.42
N HIS A 153 1.22 1.90 -21.27
CA HIS A 153 1.89 2.10 -22.55
C HIS A 153 2.51 3.47 -22.65
#